data_75f00a4fa631e5152903d69379f6271c
#
_entry.id   75f00a4fa631e5152903d69379f6271c
#
_cell.length_a   1.000
_cell.length_b   1.000
_cell.length_c   1.000
_cell.angle_alpha   90.00
_cell.angle_beta   90.00
_cell.angle_gamma   90.00
#
_symmetry.space_group_name_H-M   'P 1'
#
loop_
_entity.id
_entity.type
_entity.pdbx_description
1 polymer ?
#
loop_
_entity_poly.entity_id
_entity_poly.type
_entity_poly.pdbx_seq_one_letter_code
_entity_poly.pdbx_strand_id
1 'polypeptide(L)'
;MWKEAFRNFVRYHTLSFQEFPKSFGEYRIFFISDIHRREIDDSIIKEVKDQANIVIIGGDLTEKNVPLYRTYRNIEKLKKIGRVFFVWGNNDYEVDSQMLESLLLDWGVEILTNRHVSIFSKEGESFAIIGIDDISMERDRLDQALYGVKDPFRLFITHNPEGVKLLNDEHNIQLVLAGHTHGGQINVFGLGLYRKGRIYRQGNITVLISNGYGTTLLPFRFGAKAETHLITIKHKNCKN
;
A
#
# COMPACT_ATOMS: atom_id res chain seq x y z
N MET A 1 -3.92 -7.38 23.75
CA MET A 1 -4.18 -6.04 23.13
C MET A 1 -2.87 -5.31 22.82
N TRP A 2 -2.00 -4.98 23.78
CA TRP A 2 -0.71 -4.33 23.53
C TRP A 2 0.19 -5.14 22.58
N LYS A 3 0.40 -6.43 22.85
CA LYS A 3 1.22 -7.31 21.99
C LYS A 3 0.73 -7.40 20.52
N GLU A 4 -0.58 -7.25 20.28
CA GLU A 4 -1.13 -7.26 18.92
C GLU A 4 -0.87 -5.95 18.16
N ALA A 5 -0.82 -4.82 18.88
CA ALA A 5 -0.53 -3.50 18.33
C ALA A 5 0.92 -3.38 17.85
N PHE A 6 1.85 -4.04 18.55
CA PHE A 6 3.29 -3.99 18.24
C PHE A 6 3.81 -5.25 17.54
N ARG A 7 2.92 -6.07 16.99
CA ARG A 7 3.34 -7.26 16.27
C ARG A 7 4.08 -6.88 14.97
N ASN A 8 5.22 -7.53 14.76
CA ASN A 8 5.97 -7.50 13.51
C ASN A 8 5.54 -8.73 12.70
N PHE A 9 4.68 -8.54 11.73
CA PHE A 9 4.12 -9.66 10.97
C PHE A 9 4.00 -9.33 9.51
N VAL A 10 4.66 -10.14 8.69
CA VAL A 10 4.54 -10.09 7.24
C VAL A 10 3.56 -11.17 6.79
N ARG A 11 2.51 -10.78 6.08
CA ARG A 11 1.59 -11.71 5.40
C ARG A 11 2.07 -11.96 3.99
N TYR A 12 2.18 -13.21 3.63
CA TYR A 12 2.55 -13.63 2.28
C TYR A 12 1.31 -13.93 1.46
N HIS A 13 1.27 -13.37 0.25
CA HIS A 13 0.18 -13.59 -0.71
C HIS A 13 0.76 -13.94 -2.06
N THR A 14 0.10 -14.85 -2.79
CA THR A 14 0.39 -15.12 -4.20
C THR A 14 -0.87 -14.91 -5.01
N LEU A 15 -0.82 -13.95 -5.92
CA LEU A 15 -1.93 -13.56 -6.78
C LEU A 15 -1.54 -13.78 -8.24
N SER A 16 -2.47 -14.32 -9.05
CA SER A 16 -2.21 -14.63 -10.45
C SER A 16 -3.27 -13.95 -11.33
N PHE A 17 -2.80 -13.24 -12.37
CA PHE A 17 -3.63 -12.47 -13.29
C PHE A 17 -3.26 -12.81 -14.72
N GLN A 18 -4.25 -12.88 -15.63
CA GLN A 18 -4.01 -13.13 -17.05
C GLN A 18 -3.33 -11.92 -17.71
N GLU A 19 -3.66 -10.74 -17.24
CA GLU A 19 -3.17 -9.46 -17.74
C GLU A 19 -1.73 -9.16 -17.28
N PHE A 20 -1.22 -9.87 -16.26
CA PHE A 20 0.15 -9.63 -15.77
C PHE A 20 1.17 -10.17 -16.78
N PRO A 21 2.13 -9.34 -17.24
CA PRO A 21 3.05 -9.73 -18.29
C PRO A 21 3.94 -10.92 -17.89
N LYS A 22 4.13 -11.86 -18.81
CA LYS A 22 4.89 -13.10 -18.54
C LYS A 22 6.37 -12.87 -18.29
N SER A 23 6.93 -11.87 -18.93
CA SER A 23 8.36 -11.52 -18.83
C SER A 23 8.82 -11.15 -17.41
N PHE A 24 7.91 -10.73 -16.52
CA PHE A 24 8.25 -10.48 -15.12
C PHE A 24 8.44 -11.77 -14.31
N GLY A 25 7.93 -12.92 -14.77
CA GLY A 25 7.88 -14.13 -13.96
C GLY A 25 7.07 -13.92 -12.69
N GLU A 26 7.75 -13.88 -11.54
CA GLU A 26 7.19 -13.47 -10.26
C GLU A 26 7.68 -12.06 -9.90
N TYR A 27 6.76 -11.17 -9.56
CA TYR A 27 7.08 -9.82 -9.10
C TYR A 27 6.55 -9.62 -7.68
N ARG A 28 7.40 -9.20 -6.76
CA ARG A 28 7.08 -9.14 -5.34
C ARG A 28 7.05 -7.72 -4.84
N ILE A 29 5.92 -7.34 -4.23
CA ILE A 29 5.63 -6.03 -3.70
C ILE A 29 5.57 -6.14 -2.17
N PHE A 30 6.41 -5.38 -1.48
CA PHE A 30 6.24 -5.17 -0.05
C PHE A 30 5.29 -3.99 0.16
N PHE A 31 4.10 -4.28 0.73
CA PHE A 31 3.08 -3.28 1.02
C PHE A 31 2.98 -3.04 2.52
N ILE A 32 3.06 -1.77 2.92
CA ILE A 32 2.93 -1.29 4.29
C ILE A 32 2.08 -0.02 4.28
N SER A 33 1.14 0.11 5.22
CA SER A 33 0.29 1.29 5.41
C SER A 33 0.12 1.61 6.88
N ASP A 34 -0.38 2.79 7.18
CA ASP A 34 -0.79 3.19 8.52
C ASP A 34 0.35 3.01 9.56
N ILE A 35 1.51 3.57 9.27
CA ILE A 35 2.70 3.45 10.13
C ILE A 35 2.56 4.36 11.35
N HIS A 36 2.05 5.58 11.16
CA HIS A 36 1.79 6.57 12.21
C HIS A 36 3.01 6.84 13.10
N ARG A 37 2.85 6.63 14.40
CA ARG A 37 3.89 6.84 15.44
C ARG A 37 4.91 5.73 15.52
N ARG A 38 4.68 4.63 14.80
CA ARG A 38 5.50 3.44 14.94
C ARG A 38 6.79 3.55 14.14
N GLU A 39 7.90 3.13 14.72
CA GLU A 39 9.12 2.87 13.97
C GLU A 39 9.08 1.45 13.40
N ILE A 40 9.49 1.30 12.13
CA ILE A 40 9.54 -0.01 11.48
C ILE A 40 10.65 -0.83 12.11
N ASP A 41 10.29 -2.03 12.55
CA ASP A 41 11.24 -2.96 13.19
C ASP A 41 12.19 -3.55 12.15
N ASP A 42 13.46 -3.67 12.53
CA ASP A 42 14.48 -4.19 11.64
C ASP A 42 14.27 -5.67 11.27
N SER A 43 13.50 -6.41 12.07
CA SER A 43 13.14 -7.81 11.73
C SER A 43 12.31 -7.89 10.45
N ILE A 44 11.37 -6.94 10.24
CA ILE A 44 10.59 -6.86 8.99
C ILE A 44 11.51 -6.58 7.81
N ILE A 45 12.41 -5.59 7.95
CA ILE A 45 13.34 -5.23 6.88
C ILE A 45 14.21 -6.45 6.51
N LYS A 46 14.78 -7.13 7.51
CA LYS A 46 15.59 -8.34 7.29
C LYS A 46 14.81 -9.46 6.60
N GLU A 47 13.51 -9.60 6.93
CA GLU A 47 12.64 -10.63 6.37
C GLU A 47 12.37 -10.41 4.88
N VAL A 48 12.19 -9.14 4.43
CA VAL A 48 11.66 -8.86 3.09
C VAL A 48 12.68 -8.27 2.10
N LYS A 49 13.83 -7.73 2.56
CA LYS A 49 14.74 -6.93 1.71
C LYS A 49 15.30 -7.70 0.50
N ASP A 50 15.54 -9.00 0.63
CA ASP A 50 16.10 -9.84 -0.44
C ASP A 50 14.99 -10.56 -1.23
N GLN A 51 13.73 -10.26 -0.93
CA GLN A 51 12.56 -10.89 -1.55
C GLN A 51 11.73 -9.90 -2.38
N ALA A 52 11.58 -8.66 -1.92
CA ALA A 52 10.74 -7.67 -2.59
C ALA A 52 11.48 -6.96 -3.73
N ASN A 53 10.77 -6.70 -4.83
CA ASN A 53 11.27 -5.89 -5.94
C ASN A 53 11.04 -4.40 -5.70
N ILE A 54 9.91 -4.05 -5.07
CA ILE A 54 9.52 -2.68 -4.73
C ILE A 54 8.82 -2.63 -3.38
N VAL A 55 8.74 -1.41 -2.85
CA VAL A 55 7.97 -1.08 -1.65
C VAL A 55 6.84 -0.13 -2.03
N ILE A 56 5.65 -0.34 -1.48
CA ILE A 56 4.53 0.59 -1.57
C ILE A 56 4.09 0.98 -0.16
N ILE A 57 4.14 2.27 0.12
CA ILE A 57 3.58 2.88 1.33
C ILE A 57 2.15 3.34 1.00
N GLY A 58 1.17 2.66 1.60
CA GLY A 58 -0.25 2.87 1.33
C GLY A 58 -0.90 3.98 2.18
N GLY A 59 -0.17 5.08 2.42
CA GLY A 59 -0.63 6.22 3.19
C GLY A 59 -0.46 6.08 4.70
N ASP A 60 -0.68 7.19 5.41
CA ASP A 60 -0.50 7.34 6.85
C ASP A 60 0.90 6.87 7.31
N LEU A 61 1.92 7.37 6.61
CA LEU A 61 3.31 7.18 6.96
C LEU A 61 3.64 7.86 8.29
N THR A 62 2.99 9.00 8.56
CA THR A 62 3.15 9.82 9.75
C THR A 62 1.81 10.38 10.24
N GLU A 63 1.82 11.13 11.33
CA GLU A 63 0.65 11.84 11.87
C GLU A 63 1.11 13.01 12.75
N LYS A 64 0.17 13.83 13.21
CA LYS A 64 0.43 14.94 14.15
C LYS A 64 1.22 14.48 15.36
N ASN A 65 2.19 15.31 15.77
CA ASN A 65 3.11 15.08 16.90
C ASN A 65 4.10 13.92 16.71
N VAL A 66 4.22 13.37 15.52
CA VAL A 66 5.34 12.47 15.19
C VAL A 66 6.55 13.32 14.80
N PRO A 67 7.69 13.15 15.48
CA PRO A 67 8.91 13.86 15.08
C PRO A 67 9.37 13.45 13.69
N LEU A 68 9.69 14.38 12.83
CA LEU A 68 10.07 14.15 11.43
C LEU A 68 11.25 13.17 11.29
N TYR A 69 12.18 13.15 12.25
CA TYR A 69 13.30 12.22 12.25
C TYR A 69 12.84 10.74 12.28
N ARG A 70 11.66 10.44 12.87
CA ARG A 70 11.10 9.07 12.90
C ARG A 70 10.59 8.67 11.51
N THR A 71 9.90 9.57 10.85
CA THR A 71 9.47 9.40 9.45
C THR A 71 10.68 9.17 8.56
N TYR A 72 11.72 9.99 8.71
CA TYR A 72 13.01 9.83 8.04
C TYR A 72 13.60 8.42 8.25
N ARG A 73 13.70 7.93 9.49
CA ARG A 73 14.22 6.59 9.79
C ARG A 73 13.40 5.49 9.15
N ASN A 74 12.09 5.64 9.11
CA ASN A 74 11.21 4.67 8.44
C ASN A 74 11.49 4.62 6.93
N ILE A 75 11.63 5.77 6.28
CA ILE A 75 11.99 5.84 4.85
C ILE A 75 13.37 5.23 4.61
N GLU A 76 14.37 5.60 5.42
CA GLU A 76 15.73 5.03 5.33
C GLU A 76 15.71 3.48 5.38
N LYS A 77 14.91 2.91 6.28
CA LYS A 77 14.76 1.46 6.40
C LYS A 77 14.08 0.86 5.17
N LEU A 78 13.01 1.46 4.69
CA LEU A 78 12.26 0.98 3.52
C LEU A 78 13.09 1.06 2.24
N LYS A 79 13.93 2.07 2.08
CA LYS A 79 14.86 2.20 0.95
C LYS A 79 15.91 1.08 0.88
N LYS A 80 16.21 0.39 2.00
CA LYS A 80 17.09 -0.79 2.01
C LYS A 80 16.47 -2.01 1.33
N ILE A 81 15.14 -2.01 1.13
CA ILE A 81 14.42 -3.09 0.46
C ILE A 81 14.47 -2.89 -1.06
N GLY A 82 14.22 -1.66 -1.55
CA GLY A 82 14.18 -1.36 -2.97
C GLY A 82 13.60 0.02 -3.27
N ARG A 83 13.14 0.19 -4.51
CA ARG A 83 12.44 1.40 -4.97
C ARG A 83 11.15 1.58 -4.19
N VAL A 84 10.88 2.79 -3.68
CA VAL A 84 9.76 3.09 -2.78
C VAL A 84 8.76 3.98 -3.48
N PHE A 85 7.49 3.59 -3.45
CA PHE A 85 6.33 4.36 -3.90
C PHE A 85 5.49 4.75 -2.69
N PHE A 86 4.84 5.92 -2.77
CA PHE A 86 4.03 6.47 -1.69
C PHE A 86 2.73 7.05 -2.24
N VAL A 87 1.61 6.79 -1.56
CA VAL A 87 0.36 7.54 -1.69
C VAL A 87 0.05 8.23 -0.37
N TRP A 88 -0.59 9.38 -0.45
CA TRP A 88 -1.00 10.13 0.73
C TRP A 88 -2.13 9.43 1.47
N GLY A 89 -2.07 9.46 2.82
CA GLY A 89 -3.18 9.19 3.71
C GLY A 89 -3.64 10.47 4.39
N ASN A 90 -4.80 10.44 5.02
CA ASN A 90 -5.37 11.63 5.66
C ASN A 90 -4.51 12.16 6.82
N ASN A 91 -3.83 11.30 7.57
CA ASN A 91 -2.96 11.73 8.67
C ASN A 91 -1.64 12.33 8.20
N ASP A 92 -1.18 12.03 7.00
CA ASP A 92 0.00 12.66 6.42
C ASP A 92 -0.20 14.16 6.18
N TYR A 93 -1.44 14.63 6.08
CA TYR A 93 -1.81 16.05 6.00
C TYR A 93 -1.93 16.74 7.36
N GLU A 94 -1.82 16.02 8.46
CA GLU A 94 -1.80 16.62 9.82
C GLU A 94 -0.45 17.23 10.17
N VAL A 95 0.59 16.97 9.38
CA VAL A 95 1.92 17.57 9.50
C VAL A 95 2.13 18.62 8.40
N ASP A 96 3.28 19.29 8.41
CA ASP A 96 3.69 20.13 7.27
C ASP A 96 3.88 19.23 6.02
N SER A 97 2.87 19.20 5.18
CA SER A 97 2.85 18.34 3.98
C SER A 97 3.92 18.71 2.96
N GLN A 98 4.31 20.00 2.87
CA GLN A 98 5.37 20.43 1.97
C GLN A 98 6.73 19.93 2.45
N MET A 99 6.97 19.99 3.77
CA MET A 99 8.19 19.44 4.37
C MET A 99 8.24 17.92 4.23
N LEU A 100 7.11 17.22 4.40
CA LEU A 100 7.03 15.77 4.20
C LEU A 100 7.29 15.40 2.74
N GLU A 101 6.70 16.11 1.79
CA GLU A 101 6.92 15.90 0.36
C GLU A 101 8.39 16.11 -0.02
N SER A 102 9.00 17.21 0.42
CA SER A 102 10.43 17.48 0.19
C SER A 102 11.31 16.35 0.72
N LEU A 103 11.05 15.90 1.95
CA LEU A 103 11.78 14.78 2.56
C LEU A 103 11.63 13.49 1.74
N LEU A 104 10.43 13.16 1.28
CA LEU A 104 10.18 11.99 0.44
C LEU A 104 10.96 12.05 -0.88
N LEU A 105 10.93 13.21 -1.55
CA LEU A 105 11.63 13.44 -2.81
C LEU A 105 13.16 13.39 -2.65
N ASP A 106 13.70 13.99 -1.60
CA ASP A 106 15.15 13.98 -1.28
C ASP A 106 15.68 12.55 -1.08
N TRP A 107 14.81 11.66 -0.57
CA TRP A 107 15.12 10.23 -0.44
C TRP A 107 14.80 9.40 -1.68
N GLY A 108 14.39 10.04 -2.77
CA GLY A 108 14.04 9.36 -4.01
C GLY A 108 12.86 8.40 -3.84
N VAL A 109 11.87 8.80 -3.03
CA VAL A 109 10.57 8.14 -2.95
C VAL A 109 9.70 8.67 -4.09
N GLU A 110 9.03 7.80 -4.80
CA GLU A 110 8.12 8.19 -5.86
C GLU A 110 6.71 8.40 -5.32
N ILE A 111 6.29 9.65 -5.27
CA ILE A 111 4.98 10.05 -4.77
C ILE A 111 3.96 9.90 -5.90
N LEU A 112 2.93 9.09 -5.68
CA LEU A 112 1.87 8.80 -6.65
C LEU A 112 0.61 9.64 -6.42
N THR A 113 0.77 10.95 -6.33
CA THR A 113 -0.37 11.88 -6.18
C THR A 113 -1.11 12.02 -7.49
N ASN A 114 -2.25 11.33 -7.64
CA ASN A 114 -3.10 11.36 -8.83
C ASN A 114 -2.32 11.10 -10.14
N ARG A 115 -1.43 10.11 -10.10
CA ARG A 115 -0.57 9.74 -11.25
C ARG A 115 -0.27 8.26 -11.29
N HIS A 116 0.28 7.83 -12.39
CA HIS A 116 0.78 6.47 -12.55
C HIS A 116 2.27 6.44 -12.94
N VAL A 117 2.85 5.26 -12.79
CA VAL A 117 4.19 4.92 -13.26
C VAL A 117 4.12 3.52 -13.88
N SER A 118 4.68 3.37 -15.08
CA SER A 118 4.86 2.06 -15.70
C SER A 118 6.17 1.43 -15.26
N ILE A 119 6.10 0.17 -14.85
CA ILE A 119 7.26 -0.65 -14.53
C ILE A 119 7.55 -1.54 -15.73
N PHE A 120 8.77 -1.52 -16.22
CA PHE A 120 9.18 -2.28 -17.40
C PHE A 120 9.98 -3.51 -17.04
N SER A 121 9.72 -4.61 -17.72
CA SER A 121 10.56 -5.80 -17.71
C SER A 121 11.79 -5.60 -18.60
N LYS A 122 12.73 -6.54 -18.54
CA LYS A 122 13.91 -6.52 -19.44
C LYS A 122 13.53 -6.73 -20.90
N GLU A 123 12.42 -7.38 -21.15
CA GLU A 123 11.87 -7.67 -22.49
C GLU A 123 10.98 -6.53 -23.01
N GLY A 124 10.77 -5.46 -22.24
CA GLY A 124 10.01 -4.27 -22.64
C GLY A 124 8.51 -4.35 -22.39
N GLU A 125 7.98 -5.46 -21.82
CA GLU A 125 6.59 -5.50 -21.34
C GLU A 125 6.45 -4.65 -20.07
N SER A 126 5.25 -4.12 -19.79
CA SER A 126 5.04 -3.25 -18.64
C SER A 126 3.74 -3.54 -17.88
N PHE A 127 3.71 -3.06 -16.63
CA PHE A 127 2.49 -2.92 -15.86
C PHE A 127 2.48 -1.54 -15.15
N ALA A 128 1.28 -1.01 -14.90
CA ALA A 128 1.14 0.29 -14.24
C ALA A 128 0.92 0.16 -12.74
N ILE A 129 1.54 1.06 -11.97
CA ILE A 129 1.20 1.37 -10.59
C ILE A 129 0.53 2.74 -10.61
N ILE A 130 -0.73 2.82 -10.19
CA ILE A 130 -1.57 4.00 -10.24
C ILE A 130 -1.89 4.40 -8.80
N GLY A 131 -1.63 5.63 -8.43
CA GLY A 131 -1.98 6.17 -7.13
C GLY A 131 -2.91 7.37 -7.23
N ILE A 132 -3.87 7.44 -6.32
CA ILE A 132 -4.66 8.65 -6.11
C ILE A 132 -4.32 9.29 -4.77
N ASP A 133 -4.59 10.57 -4.66
CA ASP A 133 -4.54 11.30 -3.40
C ASP A 133 -5.71 10.89 -2.49
N ASP A 134 -5.70 11.31 -1.23
CA ASP A 134 -6.67 10.86 -0.25
C ASP A 134 -8.08 11.37 -0.54
N ILE A 135 -9.05 10.45 -0.61
CA ILE A 135 -10.45 10.74 -0.89
C ILE A 135 -11.18 11.36 0.30
N SER A 136 -10.74 11.08 1.54
CA SER A 136 -11.34 11.67 2.73
C SER A 136 -11.08 13.17 2.80
N MET A 137 -10.04 13.63 2.09
CA MET A 137 -9.66 15.03 1.95
C MET A 137 -10.17 15.66 0.64
N GLU A 138 -10.97 14.92 -0.16
CA GLU A 138 -11.51 15.34 -1.46
C GLU A 138 -10.43 15.76 -2.47
N ARG A 139 -9.24 15.13 -2.38
CA ARG A 139 -8.04 15.46 -3.18
C ARG A 139 -7.81 14.50 -4.33
N ASP A 140 -8.54 13.40 -4.39
CA ASP A 140 -8.45 12.40 -5.44
C ASP A 140 -8.83 12.95 -6.83
N ARG A 141 -8.08 12.55 -7.85
CA ARG A 141 -8.32 12.85 -9.27
C ARG A 141 -8.04 11.60 -10.08
N LEU A 142 -9.01 10.70 -10.11
CA LEU A 142 -8.87 9.41 -10.79
C LEU A 142 -8.62 9.56 -12.29
N ASP A 143 -9.27 10.50 -12.92
CA ASP A 143 -9.11 10.85 -14.35
C ASP A 143 -7.66 11.21 -14.68
N GLN A 144 -7.00 12.01 -13.83
CA GLN A 144 -5.59 12.37 -13.98
C GLN A 144 -4.69 11.16 -13.77
N ALA A 145 -4.97 10.34 -12.73
CA ALA A 145 -4.18 9.16 -12.43
C ALA A 145 -4.19 8.14 -13.56
N LEU A 146 -5.32 8.02 -14.27
CA LEU A 146 -5.52 7.09 -15.39
C LEU A 146 -5.12 7.67 -16.75
N TYR A 147 -4.90 8.98 -16.84
CA TYR A 147 -4.61 9.62 -18.13
C TYR A 147 -3.37 9.02 -18.80
N GLY A 148 -3.56 8.44 -19.98
CA GLY A 148 -2.48 7.88 -20.79
C GLY A 148 -1.98 6.49 -20.39
N VAL A 149 -2.58 5.83 -19.39
CA VAL A 149 -2.24 4.45 -19.00
C VAL A 149 -2.59 3.49 -20.13
N LYS A 150 -1.59 2.75 -20.63
CA LYS A 150 -1.75 1.75 -21.71
C LYS A 150 -1.41 0.33 -21.26
N ASP A 151 -0.89 0.19 -20.05
CA ASP A 151 -0.42 -1.08 -19.50
C ASP A 151 -1.57 -2.08 -19.36
N PRO A 152 -1.32 -3.38 -19.68
CA PRO A 152 -2.36 -4.41 -19.62
C PRO A 152 -2.75 -4.78 -18.20
N PHE A 153 -1.80 -4.75 -17.26
CA PHE A 153 -2.07 -4.96 -15.83
C PHE A 153 -1.91 -3.66 -15.08
N ARG A 154 -2.93 -3.33 -14.29
CA ARG A 154 -3.01 -2.08 -13.53
C ARG A 154 -3.21 -2.37 -12.05
N LEU A 155 -2.21 -1.97 -11.26
CA LEU A 155 -2.22 -1.98 -9.81
C LEU A 155 -2.64 -0.59 -9.32
N PHE A 156 -3.78 -0.51 -8.65
CA PHE A 156 -4.31 0.74 -8.11
C PHE A 156 -4.05 0.83 -6.60
N ILE A 157 -3.52 1.96 -6.15
CA ILE A 157 -3.23 2.24 -4.75
C ILE A 157 -4.07 3.41 -4.29
N THR A 158 -4.81 3.20 -3.22
CA THR A 158 -5.56 4.24 -2.51
C THR A 158 -5.39 4.03 -1.01
N HIS A 159 -5.24 5.11 -0.24
CA HIS A 159 -5.16 4.96 1.21
C HIS A 159 -6.50 4.43 1.74
N ASN A 160 -7.59 5.14 1.47
CA ASN A 160 -8.93 4.77 1.92
C ASN A 160 -9.58 3.76 0.95
N PRO A 161 -10.06 2.59 1.41
CA PRO A 161 -10.69 1.58 0.56
C PRO A 161 -12.00 2.04 -0.11
N GLU A 162 -12.60 3.15 0.31
CA GLU A 162 -13.72 3.77 -0.40
C GLU A 162 -13.35 4.17 -1.84
N GLY A 163 -12.05 4.37 -2.13
CA GLY A 163 -11.54 4.59 -3.49
C GLY A 163 -11.89 3.47 -4.49
N VAL A 164 -12.18 2.27 -4.00
CA VAL A 164 -12.67 1.17 -4.85
C VAL A 164 -14.01 1.49 -5.50
N LYS A 165 -14.84 2.32 -4.86
CA LYS A 165 -16.15 2.73 -5.39
C LYS A 165 -16.06 3.66 -6.60
N LEU A 166 -14.90 4.30 -6.80
CA LEU A 166 -14.65 5.14 -7.98
C LEU A 166 -14.36 4.30 -9.24
N LEU A 167 -14.05 3.00 -9.06
CA LEU A 167 -13.62 2.12 -10.13
C LEU A 167 -14.80 1.45 -10.83
N ASN A 168 -14.70 1.33 -12.14
CA ASN A 168 -15.58 0.55 -12.99
C ASN A 168 -14.76 -0.33 -13.97
N ASP A 169 -15.42 -1.14 -14.79
CA ASP A 169 -14.74 -2.07 -15.69
C ASP A 169 -13.90 -1.37 -16.79
N GLU A 170 -14.26 -0.14 -17.19
CA GLU A 170 -13.53 0.65 -18.20
C GLU A 170 -12.13 1.05 -17.71
N HIS A 171 -11.96 1.20 -16.40
CA HIS A 171 -10.66 1.53 -15.81
C HIS A 171 -9.65 0.38 -15.90
N ASN A 172 -10.11 -0.85 -16.19
CA ASN A 172 -9.27 -2.05 -16.37
C ASN A 172 -8.26 -2.25 -15.23
N ILE A 173 -8.74 -2.16 -13.98
CA ILE A 173 -7.93 -2.38 -12.77
C ILE A 173 -8.06 -3.83 -12.33
N GLN A 174 -6.93 -4.53 -12.13
CA GLN A 174 -6.93 -5.93 -11.68
C GLN A 174 -6.67 -6.10 -10.20
N LEU A 175 -5.87 -5.21 -9.60
CA LEU A 175 -5.50 -5.28 -8.18
C LEU A 175 -5.60 -3.91 -7.53
N VAL A 176 -6.20 -3.87 -6.34
CA VAL A 176 -6.23 -2.68 -5.47
C VAL A 176 -5.56 -3.01 -4.14
N LEU A 177 -4.70 -2.11 -3.67
CA LEU A 177 -4.15 -2.14 -2.32
C LEU A 177 -4.63 -0.91 -1.54
N ALA A 178 -5.12 -1.13 -0.32
CA ALA A 178 -5.62 -0.07 0.55
C ALA A 178 -5.31 -0.32 2.04
N GLY A 179 -5.32 0.75 2.84
CA GLY A 179 -5.13 0.76 4.29
C GLY A 179 -6.29 1.41 5.04
N HIS A 180 -5.99 2.43 5.86
CA HIS A 180 -6.89 3.36 6.54
C HIS A 180 -7.76 2.78 7.66
N THR A 181 -8.35 1.61 7.47
CA THR A 181 -9.41 1.11 8.37
C THR A 181 -8.89 0.53 9.68
N HIS A 182 -7.60 0.22 9.77
CA HIS A 182 -6.98 -0.50 10.88
C HIS A 182 -7.70 -1.82 11.26
N GLY A 183 -8.62 -2.32 10.42
CA GLY A 183 -9.53 -3.40 10.74
C GLY A 183 -10.45 -3.08 11.93
N GLY A 184 -10.71 -1.79 12.16
CA GLY A 184 -11.41 -1.26 13.32
C GLY A 184 -10.57 -1.24 14.60
N GLN A 185 -9.28 -1.60 14.53
CA GLN A 185 -8.32 -1.65 15.64
C GLN A 185 -8.75 -2.57 16.81
N ILE A 186 -9.99 -2.41 17.29
CA ILE A 186 -10.66 -3.29 18.25
C ILE A 186 -11.84 -3.97 17.53
N ASN A 187 -11.74 -5.28 17.36
CA ASN A 187 -12.73 -6.08 16.67
C ASN A 187 -13.02 -7.36 17.48
N VAL A 188 -14.18 -7.39 18.12
CA VAL A 188 -14.61 -8.49 18.99
C VAL A 188 -15.57 -9.38 18.23
N PHE A 189 -15.21 -10.63 17.99
CA PHE A 189 -16.02 -11.62 17.25
C PHE A 189 -16.56 -11.14 15.89
N GLY A 190 -15.81 -10.28 15.19
CA GLY A 190 -16.25 -9.73 13.90
C GLY A 190 -17.04 -8.42 14.03
N LEU A 191 -17.38 -8.00 15.24
CA LEU A 191 -18.01 -6.73 15.55
C LEU A 191 -16.94 -5.68 15.84
N GLY A 192 -16.83 -4.66 15.03
CA GLY A 192 -15.89 -3.54 15.13
C GLY A 192 -16.35 -2.40 14.25
N LEU A 193 -15.72 -1.23 14.42
CA LEU A 193 -16.06 -0.03 13.64
C LEU A 193 -15.87 -0.28 12.13
N TYR A 194 -14.83 -1.05 11.78
CA TYR A 194 -14.53 -1.46 10.41
C TYR A 194 -14.32 -2.97 10.32
N ARG A 195 -14.51 -3.52 9.12
CA ARG A 195 -14.17 -4.92 8.85
C ARG A 195 -12.65 -5.13 8.89
N LYS A 196 -12.22 -6.30 9.36
CA LYS A 196 -10.80 -6.69 9.33
C LYS A 196 -10.24 -6.66 7.92
N GLY A 197 -8.95 -6.33 7.82
CA GLY A 197 -8.20 -6.43 6.60
C GLY A 197 -8.31 -7.82 5.97
N ARG A 198 -8.49 -7.84 4.67
CA ARG A 198 -8.78 -9.05 3.89
C ARG A 198 -8.46 -8.87 2.42
N ILE A 199 -8.37 -10.00 1.73
CA ILE A 199 -8.45 -10.05 0.27
C ILE A 199 -9.85 -10.50 -0.12
N TYR A 200 -10.47 -9.80 -1.08
CA TYR A 200 -11.76 -10.16 -1.65
C TYR A 200 -11.82 -9.77 -3.13
N ARG A 201 -12.86 -10.23 -3.83
CA ARG A 201 -13.14 -9.83 -5.20
C ARG A 201 -14.37 -8.92 -5.26
N GLN A 202 -14.26 -7.88 -6.08
CA GLN A 202 -15.36 -7.01 -6.47
C GLN A 202 -15.39 -6.97 -8.01
N GLY A 203 -16.31 -7.72 -8.62
CA GLY A 203 -16.27 -7.95 -10.06
C GLY A 203 -14.96 -8.61 -10.48
N ASN A 204 -14.27 -7.99 -11.42
CA ASN A 204 -12.97 -8.45 -11.91
C ASN A 204 -11.78 -7.98 -11.06
N ILE A 205 -12.02 -7.08 -10.10
CA ILE A 205 -10.97 -6.47 -9.28
C ILE A 205 -10.69 -7.34 -8.05
N THR A 206 -9.43 -7.66 -7.80
CA THR A 206 -8.97 -8.20 -6.52
C THR A 206 -8.60 -7.04 -5.60
N VAL A 207 -9.15 -7.00 -4.41
CA VAL A 207 -8.91 -5.92 -3.42
C VAL A 207 -8.23 -6.49 -2.18
N LEU A 208 -7.11 -5.92 -1.79
CA LEU A 208 -6.45 -6.17 -0.51
C LEU A 208 -6.61 -4.94 0.36
N ILE A 209 -7.25 -5.10 1.52
CA ILE A 209 -7.30 -4.10 2.58
C ILE A 209 -6.41 -4.57 3.72
N SER A 210 -5.44 -3.75 4.12
CA SER A 210 -4.55 -4.01 5.25
C SER A 210 -5.17 -3.54 6.57
N ASN A 211 -4.83 -4.24 7.67
CA ASN A 211 -5.09 -3.70 9.01
C ASN A 211 -4.07 -2.61 9.40
N GLY A 212 -3.06 -2.34 8.59
CA GLY A 212 -2.01 -1.39 8.89
C GLY A 212 -0.97 -1.87 9.90
N TYR A 213 0.18 -1.20 9.90
CA TYR A 213 1.33 -1.54 10.73
C TYR A 213 1.29 -0.88 12.11
N GLY A 214 0.92 0.39 12.19
CA GLY A 214 0.82 1.18 13.42
C GLY A 214 -0.57 1.11 14.07
N THR A 215 -0.88 2.13 14.84
CA THR A 215 -2.17 2.32 15.50
C THR A 215 -2.51 3.80 15.47
N THR A 216 -3.79 4.12 15.42
CA THR A 216 -4.28 5.49 15.62
C THR A 216 -4.78 5.66 17.06
N LEU A 217 -4.68 6.89 17.62
CA LEU A 217 -5.10 7.30 18.96
C LEU A 217 -4.41 6.51 20.09
N LEU A 218 -4.84 5.31 20.37
CA LEU A 218 -4.34 4.46 21.46
C LEU A 218 -3.59 3.24 20.90
N PRO A 219 -2.45 2.85 21.51
CA PRO A 219 -1.63 1.75 21.03
C PRO A 219 -2.20 0.38 21.44
N PHE A 220 -3.48 0.16 21.17
CA PHE A 220 -4.18 -1.10 21.47
C PHE A 220 -4.82 -1.67 20.22
N ARG A 221 -4.65 -2.98 20.00
CA ARG A 221 -5.35 -3.76 18.99
C ARG A 221 -5.94 -5.01 19.62
N PHE A 222 -7.14 -5.36 19.22
CA PHE A 222 -7.78 -6.62 19.58
C PHE A 222 -8.53 -7.20 18.39
N GLY A 223 -8.15 -8.41 18.00
CA GLY A 223 -8.75 -9.08 16.86
C GLY A 223 -8.37 -8.55 15.47
N ALA A 224 -7.82 -7.34 15.36
CA ALA A 224 -7.27 -6.74 14.15
C ALA A 224 -5.76 -6.49 14.34
N LYS A 225 -4.96 -7.56 14.16
CA LYS A 225 -3.51 -7.55 14.41
C LYS A 225 -2.79 -6.62 13.43
N ALA A 226 -1.71 -5.96 13.91
CA ALA A 226 -0.81 -5.22 13.05
C ALA A 226 -0.16 -6.14 12.01
N GLU A 227 -0.03 -5.66 10.79
CA GLU A 227 0.46 -6.46 9.66
C GLU A 227 1.10 -5.62 8.56
N THR A 228 1.95 -6.25 7.79
CA THR A 228 2.47 -5.82 6.50
C THR A 228 2.29 -6.96 5.52
N HIS A 229 2.52 -6.72 4.23
CA HIS A 229 2.25 -7.73 3.21
C HIS A 229 3.42 -7.86 2.24
N LEU A 230 3.81 -9.10 1.93
CA LEU A 230 4.64 -9.43 0.78
C LEU A 230 3.77 -10.13 -0.25
N ILE A 231 3.50 -9.42 -1.35
CA ILE A 231 2.56 -9.83 -2.38
C ILE A 231 3.34 -10.26 -3.61
N THR A 232 3.29 -11.54 -3.93
CA THR A 232 3.82 -12.08 -5.19
C THR A 232 2.73 -12.00 -6.26
N ILE A 233 3.00 -11.28 -7.33
CA ILE A 233 2.14 -11.19 -8.51
C ILE A 233 2.80 -11.99 -9.62
N LYS A 234 2.00 -12.77 -10.36
CA LYS A 234 2.48 -13.56 -11.51
C LYS A 234 1.41 -13.75 -12.58
N HIS A 235 1.86 -14.08 -13.77
CA HIS A 235 0.95 -14.45 -14.84
C HIS A 235 0.17 -15.71 -14.46
N LYS A 236 -1.13 -15.71 -14.77
CA LYS A 236 -2.00 -16.88 -14.59
C LYS A 236 -1.86 -17.79 -15.80
N ASN A 237 -1.13 -18.90 -15.63
CA ASN A 237 -1.10 -19.94 -16.68
C ASN A 237 -2.50 -20.53 -16.84
N CYS A 238 -3.01 -20.57 -18.06
CA CYS A 238 -4.18 -21.41 -18.37
C CYS A 238 -3.78 -22.85 -18.06
N LYS A 239 -4.50 -23.51 -17.16
CA LYS A 239 -4.41 -24.97 -17.10
C LYS A 239 -4.99 -25.47 -18.43
N ASN A 240 -4.16 -26.11 -19.23
CA ASN A 240 -4.62 -26.94 -20.36
C ASN A 240 -5.55 -28.03 -19.84
#